data_e02d75d22755287ec96fa159f01673a3
#
_entry.id   e02d75d22755287ec96fa159f01673a3
#
_cell.length_a   1.000
_cell.length_b   1.000
_cell.length_c   1.000
_cell.angle_alpha   90.00
_cell.angle_beta   90.00
_cell.angle_gamma   90.00
#
_symmetry.space_group_name_H-M   'P 1'
#
loop_
_entity.id
_entity.type
_entity.pdbx_description
1 polymer ?
#
loop_
_entity_poly.entity_id
_entity_poly.type
_entity_poly.pdbx_seq_one_letter_code
_entity_poly.pdbx_strand_id
1 'polypeptide(L)'
;MKEILYRPIHVAIMICWLALAGCLGGPSGPTNFYMLSPLSPSQAGTSAGPAEGRIRIGLATVVVPEYLNRNEIVFNLDNTVYQLAEFNQWAEPLNENLTRVLAENLTNLLREDSIDVFLASDSSIPADYRLEVDVLRLDGNLGGQAALISQWVLLAAEEDELILMRRSEYQEQAADNTYKGLILAKSRTIETLSRDMAAAIKKTLAK
;
A
#
# COMPACT_ATOMS: atom_id res chain seq x y z
N MET A 1 67.42 -28.96 -15.35
CA MET A 1 66.75 -29.01 -14.02
C MET A 1 65.92 -27.73 -13.72
N LYS A 2 65.67 -26.82 -14.68
CA LYS A 2 64.84 -25.62 -14.51
C LYS A 2 63.40 -25.76 -15.07
N GLU A 3 63.14 -26.72 -15.94
CA GLU A 3 61.84 -26.85 -16.62
C GLU A 3 60.74 -27.53 -15.77
N ILE A 4 61.09 -28.26 -14.74
CA ILE A 4 60.13 -29.02 -13.95
C ILE A 4 59.41 -28.17 -12.92
N LEU A 5 59.95 -27.00 -12.57
CA LEU A 5 59.39 -26.12 -11.51
C LEU A 5 58.32 -25.13 -12.04
N TYR A 6 58.28 -24.85 -13.36
CA TYR A 6 57.34 -23.90 -13.96
C TYR A 6 55.96 -24.51 -14.23
N ARG A 7 55.86 -25.82 -14.43
CA ARG A 7 54.60 -26.50 -14.69
C ARG A 7 53.56 -26.35 -13.56
N PRO A 8 53.90 -26.55 -12.30
CA PRO A 8 52.93 -26.43 -11.20
C PRO A 8 52.45 -24.98 -10.97
N ILE A 9 53.28 -23.97 -11.28
CA ILE A 9 52.94 -22.55 -11.14
C ILE A 9 51.90 -22.14 -12.18
N HIS A 10 52.04 -22.55 -13.43
CA HIS A 10 51.05 -22.25 -14.47
C HIS A 10 49.70 -22.93 -14.23
N VAL A 11 49.70 -24.17 -13.70
CA VAL A 11 48.48 -24.86 -13.30
C VAL A 11 47.81 -24.18 -12.13
N ALA A 12 48.53 -23.70 -11.12
CA ALA A 12 47.99 -22.97 -9.99
C ALA A 12 47.39 -21.59 -10.43
N ILE A 13 48.06 -20.87 -11.34
CA ILE A 13 47.55 -19.63 -11.89
C ILE A 13 46.27 -19.87 -12.71
N MET A 14 46.23 -20.91 -13.52
CA MET A 14 45.07 -21.26 -14.34
C MET A 14 43.86 -21.65 -13.45
N ILE A 15 44.06 -22.39 -12.33
CA ILE A 15 43.02 -22.69 -11.37
C ILE A 15 42.52 -21.45 -10.65
N CYS A 16 43.41 -20.51 -10.34
CA CYS A 16 43.04 -19.23 -9.71
C CYS A 16 42.20 -18.37 -10.66
N TRP A 17 42.49 -18.35 -11.95
CA TRP A 17 41.69 -17.64 -12.96
C TRP A 17 40.32 -18.29 -13.19
N LEU A 18 40.22 -19.62 -13.14
CA LEU A 18 38.93 -20.31 -13.20
C LEU A 18 38.06 -20.03 -11.95
N ALA A 19 38.67 -19.92 -10.76
CA ALA A 19 37.94 -19.60 -9.53
C ALA A 19 37.41 -18.15 -9.50
N LEU A 20 38.09 -17.19 -10.15
CA LEU A 20 37.60 -15.81 -10.27
C LEU A 20 36.43 -15.67 -11.26
N ALA A 21 36.30 -16.55 -12.24
CA ALA A 21 35.21 -16.51 -13.21
C ALA A 21 33.84 -16.95 -12.62
N GLY A 22 33.82 -17.58 -11.46
CA GLY A 22 32.60 -18.07 -10.79
C GLY A 22 31.75 -16.99 -10.10
N CYS A 23 32.22 -15.75 -9.98
CA CYS A 23 31.50 -14.66 -9.30
C CYS A 23 30.74 -13.72 -10.25
N LEU A 24 30.60 -14.04 -11.52
CA LEU A 24 29.69 -13.32 -12.42
C LEU A 24 28.28 -13.82 -12.08
N GLY A 25 27.63 -13.15 -11.10
CA GLY A 25 26.23 -13.37 -10.72
C GLY A 25 25.38 -13.39 -11.97
N GLY A 26 24.52 -14.41 -12.10
CA GLY A 26 23.58 -14.52 -13.19
C GLY A 26 22.73 -13.23 -13.28
N PRO A 27 22.17 -12.93 -14.46
CA PRO A 27 21.32 -11.75 -14.61
C PRO A 27 20.18 -11.84 -13.61
N SER A 28 20.13 -10.90 -12.65
CA SER A 28 18.95 -10.73 -11.80
C SER A 28 17.78 -10.36 -12.73
N GLY A 29 16.65 -11.03 -12.58
CA GLY A 29 15.44 -10.72 -13.35
C GLY A 29 15.04 -9.25 -13.16
N PRO A 30 14.29 -8.65 -14.10
CA PRO A 30 13.80 -7.28 -13.95
C PRO A 30 12.89 -7.20 -12.71
N THR A 31 13.07 -6.13 -11.93
CA THR A 31 12.17 -5.82 -10.81
C THR A 31 10.89 -5.20 -11.34
N ASN A 32 9.75 -5.73 -10.93
CA ASN A 32 8.42 -5.19 -11.21
C ASN A 32 7.99 -4.28 -10.07
N PHE A 33 7.40 -3.14 -10.40
CA PHE A 33 6.87 -2.20 -9.45
C PHE A 33 5.34 -2.16 -9.50
N TYR A 34 4.72 -2.11 -8.33
CA TYR A 34 3.27 -2.19 -8.16
C TYR A 34 2.76 -1.04 -7.32
N MET A 35 1.50 -0.67 -7.55
CA MET A 35 0.76 0.30 -6.76
C MET A 35 -0.66 -0.23 -6.52
N LEU A 36 -1.26 0.14 -5.40
CA LEU A 36 -2.70 -0.03 -5.20
C LEU A 36 -3.45 0.91 -6.16
N SER A 37 -4.58 0.45 -6.65
CA SER A 37 -5.42 1.21 -7.57
C SER A 37 -6.60 1.83 -6.82
N PRO A 38 -6.90 3.11 -7.04
CA PRO A 38 -8.13 3.71 -6.53
C PRO A 38 -9.35 3.16 -7.26
N LEU A 39 -10.53 3.46 -6.72
CA LEU A 39 -11.80 3.31 -7.42
C LEU A 39 -11.72 3.97 -8.79
N SER A 40 -12.20 3.26 -9.81
CA SER A 40 -12.34 3.88 -11.13
C SER A 40 -13.20 5.13 -10.99
N PRO A 41 -12.73 6.30 -11.45
CA PRO A 41 -13.50 7.52 -11.32
C PRO A 41 -14.84 7.35 -12.08
N SER A 42 -15.93 7.38 -11.35
CA SER A 42 -17.23 7.68 -11.96
C SER A 42 -17.08 9.08 -12.55
N GLN A 43 -17.19 9.20 -13.87
CA GLN A 43 -16.91 10.37 -14.71
C GLN A 43 -16.70 11.67 -13.93
N ALA A 44 -15.44 12.04 -13.76
CA ALA A 44 -15.03 13.15 -12.91
C ALA A 44 -15.61 14.48 -13.41
N GLY A 45 -16.66 14.95 -12.75
CA GLY A 45 -16.98 16.36 -12.79
C GLY A 45 -15.80 17.15 -12.20
N THR A 46 -15.51 18.28 -12.77
CA THR A 46 -14.47 19.21 -12.32
C THR A 46 -14.62 19.45 -10.82
N SER A 47 -13.54 19.30 -10.07
CA SER A 47 -13.49 19.66 -8.65
C SER A 47 -13.89 21.13 -8.53
N ALA A 48 -15.07 21.42 -7.99
CA ALA A 48 -15.39 22.77 -7.58
C ALA A 48 -14.40 23.11 -6.45
N GLY A 49 -13.75 24.28 -6.54
CA GLY A 49 -12.89 24.77 -5.45
C GLY A 49 -13.65 24.86 -4.12
N PRO A 50 -12.99 25.19 -3.00
CA PRO A 50 -13.61 25.24 -1.69
C PRO A 50 -14.83 26.16 -1.73
N ALA A 51 -16.02 25.54 -1.66
CA ALA A 51 -17.29 26.24 -1.56
C ALA A 51 -17.61 26.46 -0.08
N GLU A 52 -18.10 27.65 0.27
CA GLU A 52 -18.59 27.89 1.62
C GLU A 52 -19.68 26.88 2.00
N GLY A 53 -19.61 26.38 3.24
CA GLY A 53 -20.59 25.43 3.77
C GLY A 53 -20.30 23.95 3.51
N ARG A 54 -19.13 23.60 2.95
CA ARG A 54 -18.72 22.20 2.83
C ARG A 54 -17.98 21.73 4.09
N ILE A 55 -18.23 20.48 4.48
CA ILE A 55 -17.50 19.82 5.57
C ILE A 55 -16.13 19.39 5.05
N ARG A 56 -15.08 19.67 5.82
CA ARG A 56 -13.69 19.40 5.45
C ARG A 56 -13.08 18.33 6.36
N ILE A 57 -12.66 17.22 5.78
CA ILE A 57 -12.03 16.09 6.49
C ILE A 57 -10.56 16.01 6.09
N GLY A 58 -9.66 16.22 7.05
CA GLY A 58 -8.24 15.97 6.90
C GLY A 58 -7.91 14.49 7.16
N LEU A 59 -7.48 13.76 6.13
CA LEU A 59 -6.99 12.39 6.29
C LEU A 59 -5.53 12.42 6.73
N ALA A 60 -5.24 11.85 7.89
CA ALA A 60 -3.87 11.63 8.36
C ALA A 60 -3.18 10.52 7.54
N THR A 61 -1.85 10.51 7.57
CA THR A 61 -1.08 9.42 6.96
C THR A 61 -1.50 8.09 7.55
N VAL A 62 -1.83 7.13 6.70
CA VAL A 62 -2.23 5.78 7.12
C VAL A 62 -1.07 5.09 7.82
N VAL A 63 -1.35 4.54 8.99
CA VAL A 63 -0.37 3.73 9.73
C VAL A 63 -0.45 2.28 9.26
N VAL A 64 0.71 1.67 9.00
CA VAL A 64 0.83 0.26 8.64
C VAL A 64 1.74 -0.47 9.60
N PRO A 65 1.55 -1.79 9.83
CA PRO A 65 2.47 -2.59 10.63
C PRO A 65 3.88 -2.57 10.05
N GLU A 66 4.89 -2.65 10.91
CA GLU A 66 6.31 -2.59 10.52
C GLU A 66 6.70 -3.65 9.48
N TYR A 67 6.12 -4.85 9.55
CA TYR A 67 6.40 -5.90 8.56
C TYR A 67 5.95 -5.57 7.14
N LEU A 68 5.02 -4.62 6.97
CA LEU A 68 4.56 -4.09 5.68
C LEU A 68 5.31 -2.83 5.24
N ASN A 69 6.01 -2.16 6.17
CA ASN A 69 6.72 -0.91 5.91
C ASN A 69 8.07 -1.16 5.23
N ARG A 70 8.02 -1.66 4.00
CA ARG A 70 9.18 -2.03 3.18
C ARG A 70 8.87 -1.94 1.69
N ASN A 71 9.91 -1.98 0.89
CA ASN A 71 9.78 -1.89 -0.56
C ASN A 71 9.23 -3.18 -1.16
N GLU A 72 9.63 -4.35 -0.62
CA GLU A 72 9.21 -5.65 -1.15
C GLU A 72 7.73 -5.92 -0.85
N ILE A 73 7.03 -6.51 -1.81
CA ILE A 73 5.69 -7.01 -1.56
C ILE A 73 5.77 -8.20 -0.58
N VAL A 74 5.04 -8.06 0.53
CA VAL A 74 4.88 -9.14 1.49
C VAL A 74 3.66 -9.97 1.12
N PHE A 75 3.84 -11.28 1.07
CA PHE A 75 2.76 -12.22 0.86
C PHE A 75 2.91 -13.41 1.82
N ASN A 76 1.83 -14.09 2.14
CA ASN A 76 1.86 -15.23 3.04
C ASN A 76 1.75 -16.55 2.26
N LEU A 77 2.42 -17.58 2.76
CA LEU A 77 2.24 -18.95 2.30
C LEU A 77 1.10 -19.64 3.05
N ASP A 78 1.02 -19.32 4.34
CA ASP A 78 -0.02 -19.75 5.27
C ASP A 78 -0.25 -18.65 6.33
N ASN A 79 -1.01 -18.94 7.38
CA ASN A 79 -1.33 -17.95 8.41
C ASN A 79 -0.13 -17.49 9.26
N THR A 80 1.02 -18.14 9.17
CA THR A 80 2.18 -17.92 10.04
C THR A 80 3.46 -17.59 9.28
N VAL A 81 3.57 -18.02 8.01
CA VAL A 81 4.79 -17.87 7.20
C VAL A 81 4.60 -16.78 6.15
N TYR A 82 5.38 -15.72 6.28
CA TYR A 82 5.44 -14.62 5.33
C TYR A 82 6.72 -14.69 4.50
N GLN A 83 6.60 -14.30 3.24
CA GLN A 83 7.72 -14.18 2.31
C GLN A 83 7.79 -12.78 1.72
N LEU A 84 8.99 -12.42 1.32
CA LEU A 84 9.29 -11.19 0.60
C LEU A 84 9.47 -11.50 -0.88
N ALA A 85 8.85 -10.71 -1.72
CA ALA A 85 8.99 -10.83 -3.16
C ALA A 85 10.26 -10.13 -3.64
N GLU A 86 11.32 -10.90 -3.91
CA GLU A 86 12.65 -10.37 -4.26
C GLU A 86 12.62 -9.39 -5.45
N PHE A 87 11.84 -9.70 -6.49
CA PHE A 87 11.76 -8.92 -7.74
C PHE A 87 10.40 -8.26 -7.96
N ASN A 88 9.58 -8.11 -6.90
CA ASN A 88 8.29 -7.46 -6.98
C ASN A 88 8.14 -6.50 -5.78
N GLN A 89 8.13 -5.21 -6.07
CA GLN A 89 8.23 -4.16 -5.06
C GLN A 89 7.09 -3.14 -5.21
N TRP A 90 6.80 -2.42 -4.15
CA TRP A 90 5.97 -1.24 -4.20
C TRP A 90 6.71 -0.12 -4.94
N ALA A 91 6.02 0.65 -5.76
CA ALA A 91 6.59 1.79 -6.50
C ALA A 91 6.79 3.02 -5.61
N GLU A 92 6.10 3.07 -4.47
CA GLU A 92 6.21 4.09 -3.41
C GLU A 92 5.98 3.42 -2.04
N PRO A 93 6.34 4.03 -0.91
CA PRO A 93 6.03 3.50 0.42
C PRO A 93 4.54 3.15 0.56
N LEU A 94 4.25 1.95 1.11
CA LEU A 94 2.87 1.43 1.14
C LEU A 94 1.91 2.33 1.93
N ASN A 95 2.37 2.94 3.02
CA ASN A 95 1.57 3.88 3.81
C ASN A 95 1.18 5.13 3.01
N GLU A 96 2.07 5.66 2.17
CA GLU A 96 1.80 6.80 1.29
C GLU A 96 0.83 6.41 0.18
N ASN A 97 1.04 5.25 -0.44
CA ASN A 97 0.14 4.71 -1.45
C ASN A 97 -1.28 4.50 -0.92
N LEU A 98 -1.41 3.89 0.28
CA LEU A 98 -2.70 3.71 0.96
C LEU A 98 -3.37 5.05 1.26
N THR A 99 -2.62 6.01 1.79
CA THR A 99 -3.14 7.35 2.12
C THR A 99 -3.69 8.03 0.89
N ARG A 100 -2.95 8.02 -0.21
CA ARG A 100 -3.36 8.61 -1.48
C ARG A 100 -4.60 7.92 -2.06
N VAL A 101 -4.62 6.59 -2.08
CA VAL A 101 -5.75 5.82 -2.62
C VAL A 101 -7.02 6.04 -1.78
N LEU A 102 -6.91 6.05 -0.44
CA LEU A 102 -8.05 6.33 0.44
C LEU A 102 -8.55 7.76 0.27
N ALA A 103 -7.67 8.76 0.19
CA ALA A 103 -8.06 10.15 -0.04
C ALA A 103 -8.82 10.31 -1.36
N GLU A 104 -8.32 9.72 -2.45
CA GLU A 104 -8.97 9.75 -3.76
C GLU A 104 -10.34 9.06 -3.74
N ASN A 105 -10.41 7.87 -3.15
CA ASN A 105 -11.67 7.12 -3.04
C ASN A 105 -12.73 7.90 -2.24
N LEU A 106 -12.35 8.41 -1.06
CA LEU A 106 -13.26 9.15 -0.19
C LEU A 106 -13.69 10.47 -0.83
N THR A 107 -12.78 11.18 -1.48
CA THR A 107 -13.11 12.39 -2.24
C THR A 107 -14.18 12.08 -3.29
N ASN A 108 -14.03 11.00 -4.05
CA ASN A 108 -15.00 10.62 -5.08
C ASN A 108 -16.35 10.18 -4.48
N LEU A 109 -16.33 9.45 -3.36
CA LEU A 109 -17.53 8.91 -2.72
C LEU A 109 -18.34 9.95 -1.92
N LEU A 110 -17.69 11.02 -1.43
CA LEU A 110 -18.28 12.01 -0.53
C LEU A 110 -18.58 13.36 -1.21
N ARG A 111 -18.15 13.53 -2.46
CA ARG A 111 -18.29 14.79 -3.21
C ARG A 111 -19.72 15.31 -3.27
N GLU A 112 -20.68 14.44 -3.56
CA GLU A 112 -22.10 14.80 -3.73
C GLU A 112 -22.76 15.17 -2.40
N ASP A 113 -22.17 14.77 -1.27
CA ASP A 113 -22.67 15.06 0.07
C ASP A 113 -22.10 16.36 0.66
N SER A 114 -21.45 17.17 -0.16
CA SER A 114 -20.76 18.41 0.28
C SER A 114 -19.67 18.17 1.33
N ILE A 115 -18.96 17.05 1.23
CA ILE A 115 -17.83 16.70 2.09
C ILE A 115 -16.57 16.65 1.23
N ASP A 116 -15.55 17.41 1.61
CA ASP A 116 -14.25 17.42 0.98
C ASP A 116 -13.25 16.65 1.83
N VAL A 117 -12.46 15.79 1.19
CA VAL A 117 -11.39 15.03 1.83
C VAL A 117 -10.05 15.46 1.24
N PHE A 118 -9.09 15.76 2.09
CA PHE A 118 -7.73 16.17 1.69
C PHE A 118 -6.70 15.56 2.63
N LEU A 119 -5.43 15.61 2.26
CA LEU A 119 -4.36 15.10 3.12
C LEU A 119 -4.11 16.09 4.27
N ALA A 120 -4.12 15.59 5.51
CA ALA A 120 -3.90 16.43 6.70
C ALA A 120 -2.47 17.03 6.75
N SER A 121 -1.54 16.55 5.93
CA SER A 121 -0.22 17.14 5.73
C SER A 121 -0.28 18.51 5.04
N ASP A 122 -1.38 18.84 4.35
CA ASP A 122 -1.61 20.16 3.78
C ASP A 122 -2.16 21.11 4.86
N SER A 123 -1.24 21.72 5.62
CA SER A 123 -1.55 22.62 6.74
C SER A 123 -2.21 23.94 6.32
N SER A 124 -2.35 24.20 5.02
CA SER A 124 -3.00 25.42 4.50
C SER A 124 -4.54 25.33 4.56
N ILE A 125 -5.10 24.13 4.70
CA ILE A 125 -6.53 23.89 4.71
C ILE A 125 -6.98 23.54 6.13
N PRO A 126 -7.79 24.39 6.79
CA PRO A 126 -8.36 24.04 8.10
C PRO A 126 -9.38 22.92 7.93
N ALA A 127 -9.24 21.85 8.72
CA ALA A 127 -10.15 20.73 8.76
C ALA A 127 -11.24 20.94 9.84
N ASP A 128 -12.47 20.49 9.57
CA ASP A 128 -13.54 20.41 10.58
C ASP A 128 -13.44 19.06 11.33
N TYR A 129 -12.96 18.02 10.62
CA TYR A 129 -12.73 16.69 11.18
C TYR A 129 -11.38 16.13 10.76
N ARG A 130 -10.81 15.25 11.61
CA ARG A 130 -9.61 14.47 11.33
C ARG A 130 -9.98 12.99 11.22
N LEU A 131 -9.56 12.36 10.14
CA LEU A 131 -9.74 10.94 9.89
C LEU A 131 -8.38 10.25 10.03
N GLU A 132 -8.30 9.30 10.95
CA GLU A 132 -7.11 8.49 11.18
C GLU A 132 -7.41 7.03 10.85
N VAL A 133 -6.49 6.35 10.19
CA VAL A 133 -6.65 4.97 9.73
C VAL A 133 -5.41 4.16 10.08
N ASP A 134 -5.61 3.10 10.85
CA ASP A 134 -4.61 2.10 11.17
C ASP A 134 -4.93 0.81 10.39
N VAL A 135 -4.03 0.41 9.51
CA VAL A 135 -4.05 -0.91 8.90
C VAL A 135 -3.40 -1.89 9.87
N LEU A 136 -4.16 -2.82 10.39
CA LEU A 136 -3.67 -3.86 11.31
C LEU A 136 -3.14 -5.09 10.56
N ARG A 137 -3.68 -5.32 9.33
CA ARG A 137 -3.30 -6.42 8.45
C ARG A 137 -3.62 -6.06 7.00
N LEU A 138 -2.69 -6.29 6.09
CA LEU A 138 -2.92 -6.22 4.63
C LEU A 138 -2.02 -7.27 3.96
N ASP A 139 -2.46 -8.49 3.96
CA ASP A 139 -1.70 -9.61 3.40
C ASP A 139 -2.52 -10.42 2.39
N GLY A 140 -2.04 -11.60 2.06
CA GLY A 140 -2.68 -12.54 1.17
C GLY A 140 -1.66 -13.43 0.47
N ASN A 141 -2.16 -14.50 -0.14
CA ASN A 141 -1.35 -15.46 -0.88
C ASN A 141 -1.61 -15.38 -2.38
N LEU A 142 -0.63 -15.79 -3.16
CA LEU A 142 -0.76 -15.82 -4.62
C LEU A 142 -1.84 -16.84 -5.01
N GLY A 143 -2.78 -16.43 -5.85
CA GLY A 143 -3.91 -17.25 -6.27
C GLY A 143 -4.97 -17.52 -5.21
N GLY A 144 -4.79 -16.98 -3.99
CA GLY A 144 -5.73 -17.13 -2.89
C GLY A 144 -6.42 -15.81 -2.52
N GLN A 145 -6.66 -15.60 -1.23
CA GLN A 145 -7.37 -14.42 -0.72
C GLN A 145 -6.39 -13.34 -0.28
N ALA A 146 -6.69 -12.09 -0.61
CA ALA A 146 -6.18 -10.91 0.07
C ALA A 146 -7.08 -10.59 1.27
N ALA A 147 -6.49 -10.19 2.40
CA ALA A 147 -7.20 -9.83 3.61
C ALA A 147 -6.74 -8.45 4.11
N LEU A 148 -7.70 -7.62 4.49
CA LEU A 148 -7.49 -6.33 5.14
C LEU A 148 -8.19 -6.33 6.49
N ILE A 149 -7.47 -5.96 7.53
CA ILE A 149 -8.05 -5.58 8.83
C ILE A 149 -7.58 -4.16 9.12
N SER A 150 -8.53 -3.28 9.40
CA SER A 150 -8.24 -1.89 9.72
C SER A 150 -9.07 -1.41 10.91
N GLN A 151 -8.55 -0.42 11.61
CA GLN A 151 -9.27 0.38 12.59
C GLN A 151 -9.16 1.84 12.15
N TRP A 152 -10.24 2.60 12.28
CA TRP A 152 -10.24 3.99 11.92
C TRP A 152 -11.12 4.80 12.86
N VAL A 153 -10.78 6.07 13.01
CA VAL A 153 -11.48 7.02 13.87
C VAL A 153 -11.73 8.32 13.12
N LEU A 154 -12.88 8.93 13.38
CA LEU A 154 -13.21 10.28 12.98
C LEU A 154 -13.25 11.14 14.24
N LEU A 155 -12.47 12.19 14.28
CA LEU A 155 -12.34 13.13 15.40
C LEU A 155 -12.80 14.52 14.96
N ALA A 156 -13.43 15.29 15.85
CA ALA A 156 -13.56 16.73 15.66
C ALA A 156 -12.17 17.38 15.70
N ALA A 157 -11.83 18.23 14.73
CA ALA A 157 -10.44 18.69 14.56
C ALA A 157 -9.98 19.66 15.66
N GLU A 158 -10.90 20.47 16.24
CA GLU A 158 -10.54 21.46 17.25
C GLU A 158 -10.31 20.86 18.64
N GLU A 159 -11.12 19.87 19.05
CA GLU A 159 -11.15 19.34 20.42
C GLU A 159 -10.61 17.93 20.53
N ASP A 160 -10.22 17.31 19.44
CA ASP A 160 -9.85 15.88 19.35
C ASP A 160 -10.94 14.93 19.90
N GLU A 161 -12.23 15.42 19.91
CA GLU A 161 -13.35 14.63 20.37
C GLU A 161 -13.62 13.46 19.42
N LEU A 162 -13.77 12.25 19.99
CA LEU A 162 -14.08 11.06 19.23
C LEU A 162 -15.55 11.08 18.76
N ILE A 163 -15.73 11.21 17.45
CA ILE A 163 -17.07 11.20 16.81
C ILE A 163 -17.47 9.80 16.40
N LEU A 164 -16.54 9.03 15.83
CA LEU A 164 -16.80 7.68 15.35
C LEU A 164 -15.53 6.84 15.40
N MET A 165 -15.67 5.58 15.83
CA MET A 165 -14.61 4.57 15.78
C MET A 165 -15.17 3.29 15.19
N ARG A 166 -14.41 2.66 14.28
CA ARG A 166 -14.78 1.37 13.69
C ARG A 166 -13.56 0.50 13.46
N ARG A 167 -13.78 -0.82 13.59
CA ARG A 167 -12.89 -1.86 13.09
C ARG A 167 -13.59 -2.58 11.95
N SER A 168 -12.87 -2.84 10.89
CA SER A 168 -13.38 -3.45 9.66
C SER A 168 -12.47 -4.58 9.21
N GLU A 169 -13.06 -5.62 8.62
CA GLU A 169 -12.35 -6.76 8.06
C GLU A 169 -12.95 -7.10 6.70
N TYR A 170 -12.08 -7.26 5.68
CA TYR A 170 -12.47 -7.57 4.31
C TYR A 170 -11.56 -8.64 3.72
N GLN A 171 -12.12 -9.44 2.83
CA GLN A 171 -11.40 -10.47 2.09
C GLN A 171 -11.81 -10.43 0.63
N GLU A 172 -10.83 -10.57 -0.27
CA GLU A 172 -11.03 -10.56 -1.71
C GLU A 172 -10.20 -11.65 -2.39
N GLN A 173 -10.83 -12.41 -3.29
CA GLN A 173 -10.15 -13.47 -4.02
C GLN A 173 -9.24 -12.87 -5.12
N ALA A 174 -7.97 -13.28 -5.16
CA ALA A 174 -7.09 -12.98 -6.28
C ALA A 174 -7.60 -13.72 -7.55
N ALA A 175 -7.57 -13.02 -8.69
CA ALA A 175 -8.07 -13.58 -9.95
C ALA A 175 -7.17 -14.68 -10.52
N ASP A 176 -5.89 -14.64 -10.19
CA ASP A 176 -4.85 -15.56 -10.67
C ASP A 176 -3.70 -15.69 -9.67
N ASN A 177 -2.75 -16.56 -9.99
CA ASN A 177 -1.56 -16.84 -9.16
C ASN A 177 -0.40 -15.88 -9.48
N THR A 178 -0.69 -14.59 -9.70
CA THR A 178 0.33 -13.57 -9.97
C THR A 178 0.35 -12.49 -8.88
N TYR A 179 1.48 -11.77 -8.75
CA TYR A 179 1.55 -10.59 -7.89
C TYR A 179 0.54 -9.53 -8.31
N LYS A 180 0.32 -9.35 -9.63
CA LYS A 180 -0.71 -8.44 -10.15
C LYS A 180 -2.10 -8.82 -9.65
N GLY A 181 -2.46 -10.11 -9.72
CA GLY A 181 -3.74 -10.63 -9.21
C GLY A 181 -3.91 -10.37 -7.72
N LEU A 182 -2.85 -10.60 -6.92
CA LEU A 182 -2.86 -10.31 -5.49
C LEU A 182 -3.01 -8.81 -5.19
N ILE A 183 -2.27 -7.93 -5.88
CA ILE A 183 -2.36 -6.49 -5.66
C ILE A 183 -3.72 -5.93 -6.06
N LEU A 184 -4.33 -6.42 -7.13
CA LEU A 184 -5.70 -6.06 -7.50
C LEU A 184 -6.71 -6.53 -6.45
N ALA A 185 -6.54 -7.70 -5.84
CA ALA A 185 -7.38 -8.15 -4.73
C ALA A 185 -7.19 -7.25 -3.49
N LYS A 186 -5.95 -6.89 -3.13
CA LYS A 186 -5.67 -5.90 -2.07
C LYS A 186 -6.34 -4.55 -2.37
N SER A 187 -6.29 -4.07 -3.62
CA SER A 187 -6.97 -2.82 -4.01
C SER A 187 -8.48 -2.89 -3.81
N ARG A 188 -9.13 -4.02 -4.13
CA ARG A 188 -10.56 -4.20 -3.89
C ARG A 188 -10.93 -4.22 -2.41
N THR A 189 -10.08 -4.75 -1.52
CA THR A 189 -10.34 -4.62 -0.07
C THR A 189 -10.31 -3.17 0.40
N ILE A 190 -9.41 -2.36 -0.15
CA ILE A 190 -9.33 -0.91 0.14
C ILE A 190 -10.55 -0.17 -0.44
N GLU A 191 -11.01 -0.57 -1.64
CA GLU A 191 -12.25 -0.04 -2.22
C GLU A 191 -13.45 -0.28 -1.29
N THR A 192 -13.61 -1.51 -0.80
CA THR A 192 -14.70 -1.87 0.11
C THR A 192 -14.62 -1.10 1.42
N LEU A 193 -13.43 -0.99 2.01
CA LEU A 193 -13.18 -0.13 3.19
C LEU A 193 -13.61 1.32 2.91
N SER A 194 -13.20 1.89 1.78
CA SER A 194 -13.53 3.28 1.41
C SER A 194 -15.03 3.50 1.32
N ARG A 195 -15.78 2.56 0.73
CA ARG A 195 -17.24 2.63 0.62
C ARG A 195 -17.93 2.59 1.98
N ASP A 196 -17.48 1.69 2.86
CA ASP A 196 -18.02 1.57 4.21
C ASP A 196 -17.69 2.78 5.07
N MET A 197 -16.48 3.34 4.94
CA MET A 197 -16.10 4.59 5.60
C MET A 197 -16.99 5.74 5.13
N ALA A 198 -17.13 5.93 3.81
CA ALA A 198 -17.97 6.98 3.25
C ALA A 198 -19.43 6.88 3.71
N ALA A 199 -20.02 5.68 3.70
CA ALA A 199 -21.38 5.45 4.19
C ALA A 199 -21.54 5.78 5.68
N ALA A 200 -20.55 5.40 6.50
CA ALA A 200 -20.57 5.69 7.94
C ALA A 200 -20.41 7.19 8.21
N ILE A 201 -19.48 7.88 7.52
CA ILE A 201 -19.25 9.32 7.63
C ILE A 201 -20.53 10.09 7.26
N LYS A 202 -21.12 9.80 6.11
CA LYS A 202 -22.40 10.39 5.67
C LYS A 202 -23.48 10.26 6.75
N LYS A 203 -23.69 9.05 7.24
CA LYS A 203 -24.71 8.79 8.28
C LYS A 203 -24.46 9.55 9.58
N THR A 204 -23.20 9.77 9.94
CA THR A 204 -22.81 10.43 11.18
C THR A 204 -22.92 11.95 11.06
N LEU A 205 -22.50 12.52 9.91
CA LEU A 205 -22.46 13.96 9.69
C LEU A 205 -23.76 14.55 9.08
N ALA A 206 -24.68 13.72 8.61
CA ALA A 206 -26.00 14.15 8.09
C ALA A 206 -27.00 14.55 9.20
N LYS A 207 -26.54 14.63 10.46
CA LYS A 207 -27.36 15.09 11.58
C LYS A 207 -27.12 16.56 11.81
#